data_6a97e8a2ee60ca062c5c955c33593540
#
_entry.id   6a97e8a2ee60ca062c5c955c33593540
#
_cell.length_a   1.000
_cell.length_b   1.000
_cell.length_c   1.000
_cell.angle_alpha   90.00
_cell.angle_beta   90.00
_cell.angle_gamma   90.00
#
_symmetry.space_group_name_H-M   'P 1'
#
loop_
_entity.id
_entity.type
_entity.pdbx_description
1 polymer ?
#
loop_
_entity_poly.entity_id
_entity_poly.type
_entity_poly.pdbx_seq_one_letter_code
_entity_poly.pdbx_strand_id
1 'polypeptide(L)'
;MPDWFVPETYYYLWDGDELVGEFRIRHYLTDALRSGSGHIGYSIRKDIRGKGYGTEGLKLTLEIARGIIPEDEIYLRVNKDNIASRKVMLKNGARSAGEDDLHYFMRIPK
;
A
#
# COMPACT_ATOMS: atom_id res chain seq x y z
N MET A 1 1.67 18.76 15.50
CA MET A 1 1.67 17.87 14.33
C MET A 1 0.28 17.31 14.09
N PRO A 2 -0.20 17.30 12.85
CA PRO A 2 -1.45 16.59 12.55
C PRO A 2 -1.33 15.09 12.85
N ASP A 3 -2.45 14.47 13.25
CA ASP A 3 -2.47 13.05 13.60
C ASP A 3 -2.07 12.12 12.45
N TRP A 4 -2.24 12.57 11.20
CA TRP A 4 -1.85 11.77 10.02
C TRP A 4 -0.36 11.91 9.67
N PHE A 5 0.37 12.78 10.36
CA PHE A 5 1.77 13.04 10.06
C PHE A 5 2.68 12.12 10.88
N VAL A 6 3.21 11.10 10.23
CA VAL A 6 4.13 10.13 10.81
C VAL A 6 5.37 10.01 9.92
N PRO A 7 6.48 9.50 10.42
CA PRO A 7 7.62 9.18 9.57
C PRO A 7 7.22 8.24 8.45
N GLU A 8 7.65 8.52 7.23
CA GLU A 8 7.42 7.64 6.11
C GLU A 8 8.67 7.51 5.25
N THR A 9 8.81 6.39 4.58
CA THR A 9 9.93 6.10 3.68
C THR A 9 9.39 5.83 2.30
N TYR A 10 10.04 6.40 1.29
CA TYR A 10 9.68 6.24 -0.12
C TYR A 10 10.64 5.24 -0.76
N TYR A 11 10.09 4.33 -1.53
CA TYR A 11 10.83 3.36 -2.32
C TYR A 11 10.41 3.47 -3.78
N TYR A 12 11.35 3.28 -4.67
CA TYR A 12 11.11 3.38 -6.10
C TYR A 12 11.39 2.04 -6.75
N LEU A 13 10.45 1.58 -7.57
CA LEU A 13 10.60 0.33 -8.32
C LEU A 13 11.18 0.66 -9.69
N TRP A 14 12.28 0.00 -10.01
CA TRP A 14 12.97 0.17 -11.28
C TRP A 14 12.95 -1.12 -12.09
N ASP A 15 12.79 -0.99 -13.40
CA ASP A 15 13.02 -2.07 -14.35
C ASP A 15 14.17 -1.63 -15.27
N GLY A 16 15.37 -2.13 -14.98
CA GLY A 16 16.58 -1.60 -15.61
C GLY A 16 16.77 -0.13 -15.29
N ASP A 17 16.78 0.71 -16.31
CA ASP A 17 16.92 2.17 -16.17
C ASP A 17 15.59 2.91 -16.08
N GLU A 18 14.47 2.19 -16.15
CA GLU A 18 13.14 2.81 -16.13
C GLU A 18 12.53 2.81 -14.73
N LEU A 19 12.09 3.99 -14.27
CA LEU A 19 11.30 4.10 -13.06
C LEU A 19 9.86 3.69 -13.38
N VAL A 20 9.39 2.61 -12.74
CA VAL A 20 8.07 2.05 -13.05
C VAL A 20 7.04 2.29 -11.94
N GLY A 21 7.48 2.56 -10.73
CA GLY A 21 6.54 2.80 -9.64
C GLY A 21 7.16 3.43 -8.42
N GLU A 22 6.30 3.92 -7.55
CA GLU A 22 6.66 4.51 -6.27
C GLU A 22 5.84 3.83 -5.19
N PHE A 23 6.49 3.49 -4.09
CA PHE A 23 5.87 2.88 -2.92
C PHE A 23 6.30 3.64 -1.69
N ARG A 24 5.39 3.85 -0.73
CA ARG A 24 5.73 4.51 0.53
C ARG A 24 5.19 3.73 1.70
N ILE A 25 5.94 3.73 2.78
CA ILE A 25 5.60 3.07 4.04
C ILE A 25 5.54 4.13 5.13
N ARG A 26 4.39 4.27 5.76
CA ARG A 26 4.25 5.01 7.00
C ARG A 26 4.63 4.08 8.14
N HIS A 27 5.50 4.55 9.02
CA HIS A 27 6.18 3.67 9.97
C HIS A 27 5.29 3.14 11.09
N TYR A 28 4.18 3.83 11.39
CA TYR A 28 3.18 3.40 12.37
C TYR A 28 1.86 4.10 12.11
N LEU A 29 0.81 3.67 12.80
CA LEU A 29 -0.53 4.26 12.65
C LEU A 29 -0.85 5.21 13.79
N THR A 30 -1.52 6.31 13.43
CA THR A 30 -2.33 7.12 14.34
C THR A 30 -3.80 6.70 14.17
N ASP A 31 -4.69 7.21 15.01
CA ASP A 31 -6.13 6.95 14.86
C ASP A 31 -6.64 7.41 13.49
N ALA A 32 -6.18 8.56 13.02
CA ALA A 32 -6.55 9.08 11.71
C ALA A 32 -6.10 8.17 10.56
N LEU A 33 -4.90 7.61 10.64
CA LEU A 33 -4.38 6.70 9.62
C LEU A 33 -5.02 5.32 9.69
N ARG A 34 -5.37 4.86 10.90
CA ARG A 34 -6.03 3.57 11.12
C ARG A 34 -7.39 3.50 10.45
N SER A 35 -8.14 4.60 10.49
CA SER A 35 -9.43 4.74 9.81
C SER A 35 -9.33 5.42 8.45
N GLY A 36 -8.12 5.68 7.96
CA GLY A 36 -7.85 6.38 6.71
C GLY A 36 -6.93 5.60 5.78
N SER A 37 -5.85 6.24 5.35
CA SER A 37 -4.98 5.72 4.29
C SER A 37 -4.04 4.58 4.71
N GLY A 38 -3.93 4.27 6.00
CA GLY A 38 -3.14 3.13 6.48
C GLY A 38 -1.63 3.32 6.36
N HIS A 39 -0.90 2.19 6.28
CA HIS A 39 0.56 2.16 6.25
C HIS A 39 1.17 2.41 4.87
N ILE A 40 0.56 1.87 3.83
CA ILE A 40 1.20 1.81 2.50
C ILE A 40 0.38 2.54 1.45
N GLY A 41 1.07 3.40 0.69
CA GLY A 41 0.54 3.99 -0.53
C GLY A 41 1.48 3.66 -1.68
N TYR A 42 0.94 3.55 -2.90
CA TYR A 42 1.75 3.28 -4.08
C TYR A 42 1.07 3.72 -5.36
N SER A 43 1.89 3.90 -6.40
CA SER A 43 1.40 4.13 -7.76
C SER A 43 2.34 3.49 -8.78
N ILE A 44 1.78 2.99 -9.86
CA ILE A 44 2.51 2.44 -10.99
C ILE A 44 2.28 3.35 -12.19
N ARG A 45 3.32 3.60 -12.96
CA ARG A 45 3.26 4.42 -14.18
C ARG A 45 2.16 3.89 -15.10
N LYS A 46 1.32 4.80 -15.60
CA LYS A 46 0.10 4.46 -16.35
C LYS A 46 0.36 3.59 -17.58
N ASP A 47 1.43 3.89 -18.31
CA ASP A 47 1.75 3.26 -19.60
C ASP A 47 2.24 1.81 -19.47
N ILE A 48 2.52 1.35 -18.24
CA ILE A 48 3.05 0.00 -18.00
C ILE A 48 2.22 -0.79 -17.00
N ARG A 49 1.01 -0.33 -16.68
CA ARG A 49 0.08 -1.08 -15.83
C ARG A 49 -0.35 -2.38 -16.49
N GLY A 50 -0.69 -3.37 -15.69
CA GLY A 50 -1.12 -4.68 -16.18
C GLY A 50 0.02 -5.65 -16.49
N LYS A 51 1.26 -5.30 -16.21
CA LYS A 51 2.45 -6.14 -16.44
C LYS A 51 2.99 -6.83 -15.18
N GLY A 52 2.28 -6.73 -14.06
CA GLY A 52 2.68 -7.37 -12.81
C GLY A 52 3.61 -6.54 -11.92
N TYR A 53 3.99 -5.35 -12.31
CA TYR A 53 4.87 -4.49 -11.50
C TYR A 53 4.25 -4.12 -10.16
N GLY A 54 2.95 -3.83 -10.13
CA GLY A 54 2.26 -3.50 -8.89
C GLY A 54 2.29 -4.66 -7.90
N THR A 55 2.01 -5.86 -8.37
CA THR A 55 2.00 -7.07 -7.53
C THR A 55 3.39 -7.35 -6.97
N GLU A 56 4.41 -7.32 -7.80
CA GLU A 56 5.79 -7.58 -7.37
C GLU A 56 6.31 -6.45 -6.48
N GLY A 57 6.04 -5.20 -6.83
CA GLY A 57 6.45 -4.06 -6.03
C GLY A 57 5.81 -4.05 -4.66
N LEU A 58 4.53 -4.35 -4.55
CA LEU A 58 3.85 -4.46 -3.26
C LEU A 58 4.43 -5.61 -2.43
N LYS A 59 4.71 -6.74 -3.05
CA LYS A 59 5.36 -7.88 -2.38
C LYS A 59 6.69 -7.46 -1.73
N LEU A 60 7.55 -6.79 -2.49
CA LEU A 60 8.84 -6.29 -1.99
C LEU A 60 8.66 -5.27 -0.87
N THR A 61 7.69 -4.36 -1.03
CA THR A 61 7.38 -3.35 -0.03
C THR A 61 6.90 -3.99 1.28
N LEU A 62 6.08 -5.02 1.19
CA LEU A 62 5.62 -5.75 2.37
C LEU A 62 6.76 -6.43 3.13
N GLU A 63 7.73 -6.98 2.42
CA GLU A 63 8.91 -7.57 3.05
C GLU A 63 9.67 -6.54 3.88
N ILE A 64 9.82 -5.33 3.35
CA ILE A 64 10.47 -4.22 4.07
C ILE A 64 9.60 -3.76 5.24
N ALA A 65 8.30 -3.61 5.01
CA ALA A 65 7.34 -3.10 5.99
C ALA A 65 7.28 -3.97 7.25
N ARG A 66 7.43 -5.29 7.09
CA ARG A 66 7.43 -6.23 8.22
C ARG A 66 8.52 -5.95 9.24
N GLY A 67 9.63 -5.35 8.81
CA GLY A 67 10.72 -4.96 9.71
C GLY A 67 10.56 -3.57 10.32
N ILE A 68 9.60 -2.78 9.88
CA ILE A 68 9.42 -1.39 10.31
C ILE A 68 8.15 -1.21 11.15
N ILE A 69 7.04 -1.78 10.69
CA ILE A 69 5.70 -1.54 11.25
C ILE A 69 5.52 -2.32 12.56
N PRO A 70 5.12 -1.64 13.65
CA PRO A 70 4.90 -2.32 14.94
C PRO A 70 3.57 -3.04 15.06
N GLU A 71 2.57 -2.63 14.26
CA GLU A 71 1.24 -3.24 14.30
C GLU A 71 1.27 -4.68 13.78
N ASP A 72 0.29 -5.50 14.19
CA ASP A 72 0.22 -6.92 13.81
C ASP A 72 -0.27 -7.14 12.39
N GLU A 73 -0.95 -6.14 11.83
CA GLU A 73 -1.45 -6.18 10.45
C GLU A 73 -1.00 -4.93 9.72
N ILE A 74 -0.86 -5.06 8.41
CA ILE A 74 -0.55 -3.94 7.52
C ILE A 74 -1.84 -3.41 6.95
N TYR A 75 -2.09 -2.12 7.12
CA TYR A 75 -3.31 -1.43 6.75
C TYR A 75 -3.12 -0.72 5.41
N LEU A 76 -4.07 -0.95 4.48
CA LEU A 76 -4.10 -0.28 3.19
C LEU A 76 -5.51 0.22 2.93
N ARG A 77 -5.63 1.18 2.01
CA ARG A 77 -6.91 1.68 1.54
C ARG A 77 -6.87 1.75 0.02
N VAL A 78 -7.98 1.42 -0.62
CA VAL A 78 -8.09 1.46 -2.07
C VAL A 78 -9.44 2.05 -2.47
N ASN A 79 -9.45 2.88 -3.52
CA ASN A 79 -10.70 3.40 -4.08
C ASN A 79 -11.50 2.24 -4.69
N LYS A 80 -12.82 2.26 -4.51
CA LYS A 80 -13.70 1.20 -5.01
C LYS A 80 -13.63 1.05 -6.54
N ASP A 81 -13.36 2.13 -7.26
CA ASP A 81 -13.21 2.11 -8.71
C ASP A 81 -11.81 1.68 -9.18
N ASN A 82 -10.86 1.57 -8.28
CA ASN A 82 -9.50 1.13 -8.61
C ASN A 82 -9.37 -0.39 -8.49
N ILE A 83 -9.98 -1.08 -9.43
CA ILE A 83 -10.04 -2.55 -9.46
C ILE A 83 -8.65 -3.17 -9.60
N ALA A 84 -7.78 -2.56 -10.39
CA ALA A 84 -6.42 -3.06 -10.60
C ALA A 84 -5.61 -3.06 -9.30
N SER A 85 -5.68 -2.00 -8.51
CA SER A 85 -4.98 -1.90 -7.23
C SER A 85 -5.54 -2.91 -6.22
N ARG A 86 -6.86 -3.07 -6.18
CA ARG A 86 -7.48 -4.06 -5.30
C ARG A 86 -7.00 -5.47 -5.62
N LYS A 87 -6.90 -5.81 -6.91
CA LYS A 87 -6.38 -7.12 -7.34
C LYS A 87 -4.93 -7.33 -6.89
N VAL A 88 -4.10 -6.29 -6.99
CA VAL A 88 -2.70 -6.32 -6.52
C VAL A 88 -2.66 -6.64 -5.03
N MET A 89 -3.50 -6.00 -4.23
CA MET A 89 -3.59 -6.24 -2.79
C MET A 89 -4.04 -7.68 -2.49
N LEU A 90 -5.09 -8.16 -3.18
CA LEU A 90 -5.60 -9.52 -2.99
C LEU A 90 -4.54 -10.58 -3.34
N LYS A 91 -3.79 -10.37 -4.40
CA LYS A 91 -2.68 -11.27 -4.78
C LYS A 91 -1.58 -11.31 -3.74
N ASN A 92 -1.46 -10.30 -2.91
CA ASN A 92 -0.49 -10.22 -1.82
C ASN A 92 -1.08 -10.65 -0.47
N GLY A 93 -2.24 -11.27 -0.45
CA GLY A 93 -2.82 -11.83 0.76
C GLY A 93 -3.73 -10.90 1.52
N ALA A 94 -4.14 -9.78 0.93
CA ALA A 94 -5.04 -8.85 1.59
C ALA A 94 -6.45 -9.40 1.70
N ARG A 95 -7.16 -8.98 2.76
CA ARG A 95 -8.58 -9.18 2.92
C ARG A 95 -9.27 -7.83 3.13
N SER A 96 -10.54 -7.75 2.78
CA SER A 96 -11.35 -6.58 3.09
C SER A 96 -11.74 -6.60 4.56
N ALA A 97 -11.50 -5.50 5.26
CA ALA A 97 -11.80 -5.35 6.68
C ALA A 97 -12.88 -4.29 6.94
N GLY A 98 -13.41 -3.71 5.88
CA GLY A 98 -14.45 -2.68 5.96
C GLY A 98 -14.46 -1.83 4.72
N GLU A 99 -15.41 -0.90 4.68
CA GLU A 99 -15.57 0.02 3.55
C GLU A 99 -16.31 1.27 3.97
N ASP A 100 -16.10 2.35 3.21
CA ASP A 100 -16.94 3.53 3.23
C ASP A 100 -17.54 3.74 1.83
N ASP A 101 -18.11 4.91 1.56
CA ASP A 101 -18.74 5.18 0.26
C ASP A 101 -17.78 5.09 -0.93
N LEU A 102 -16.50 5.40 -0.72
CA LEU A 102 -15.50 5.54 -1.79
C LEU A 102 -14.38 4.49 -1.73
N HIS A 103 -14.18 3.83 -0.59
CA HIS A 103 -13.00 3.03 -0.34
C HIS A 103 -13.32 1.65 0.24
N TYR A 104 -12.44 0.69 -0.06
CA TYR A 104 -12.28 -0.53 0.74
C TYR A 104 -11.07 -0.35 1.66
N PHE A 105 -11.21 -0.80 2.90
CA PHE A 105 -10.11 -0.88 3.86
C PHE A 105 -9.57 -2.30 3.87
N MET A 106 -8.30 -2.45 3.54
CA MET A 106 -7.68 -3.77 3.34
C MET A 106 -6.65 -4.03 4.44
N ARG A 107 -6.50 -5.30 4.79
CA ARG A 107 -5.53 -5.76 5.78
C ARG A 107 -4.71 -6.89 5.22
N ILE A 108 -3.41 -6.87 5.50
CA ILE A 108 -2.50 -7.96 5.15
C ILE A 108 -1.84 -8.41 6.45
N PRO A 109 -1.86 -9.72 6.80
CA PRO A 109 -1.17 -10.23 7.98
C PRO A 109 0.33 -9.92 7.91
N LYS A 110 0.87 -9.54 9.04
CA LYS A 110 2.29 -9.20 9.15
C LYS A 110 3.20 -10.44 9.19
#